data_763cbec38276f813e58b430b2276eb13
#
_entry.id   763cbec38276f813e58b430b2276eb13
#
_cell.length_a   1.000
_cell.length_b   1.000
_cell.length_c   1.000
_cell.angle_alpha   90.00
_cell.angle_beta   90.00
_cell.angle_gamma   90.00
#
_symmetry.space_group_name_H-M   'P 1'
#
loop_
_entity.id
_entity.type
_entity.pdbx_description
1 polymer ?
#
loop_
_entity_poly.entity_id
_entity_poly.type
_entity_poly.pdbx_seq_one_letter_code
_entity_poly.pdbx_strand_id
1 'polypeptide(L)'
;MKPDRPRPTPRAPLPRCDDGATVVVPPPQDGKGAWAGAPSALLVDGVFYLAYRLRRPLGQGRGYANVIARSDDGVRFQTLAVLSKDSFGAESLERPALVRTPGGRWRVYVSCATPGSKHWWVDVLEADDPAGLSAATPRTVLPGDTAFGVKDPVLAFSGGQWHLWASRHPLAAPAEADRMTTEYATSPDGLAWAWKGTAPRRPPRRVGCPRHADHYGLARRCRRARP
;
A
#
# COMPACT_ATOMS: atom_id res chain seq x y z
N MET A 1 -11.36 -41.24 19.13
CA MET A 1 -10.03 -40.61 18.97
C MET A 1 -10.26 -39.29 18.25
N LYS A 2 -10.01 -38.13 18.87
CA LYS A 2 -10.05 -36.84 18.19
C LYS A 2 -8.76 -36.68 17.38
N PRO A 3 -8.82 -36.25 16.12
CA PRO A 3 -7.61 -36.01 15.33
C PRO A 3 -6.77 -34.89 16.00
N ASP A 4 -5.48 -35.20 16.15
CA ASP A 4 -4.49 -34.26 16.71
C ASP A 4 -4.37 -33.06 15.78
N ARG A 5 -4.62 -31.85 16.30
CA ARG A 5 -4.46 -30.61 15.53
C ARG A 5 -2.95 -30.34 15.38
N PRO A 6 -2.45 -30.12 14.17
CA PRO A 6 -1.05 -29.78 13.99
C PRO A 6 -0.70 -28.53 14.82
N ARG A 7 0.38 -28.60 15.58
CA ARG A 7 0.90 -27.46 16.36
C ARG A 7 1.25 -26.32 15.40
N PRO A 8 0.85 -25.09 15.69
CA PRO A 8 1.23 -23.96 14.88
C PRO A 8 2.76 -23.85 14.84
N THR A 9 3.32 -23.76 13.65
CA THR A 9 4.76 -23.50 13.44
C THR A 9 5.13 -22.20 14.16
N PRO A 10 6.22 -22.15 14.92
CA PRO A 10 6.68 -20.92 15.55
C PRO A 10 6.86 -19.84 14.47
N ARG A 11 6.16 -18.72 14.59
CA ARG A 11 6.38 -17.59 13.71
C ARG A 11 7.75 -17.00 14.02
N ALA A 12 8.55 -16.76 12.97
CA ALA A 12 9.80 -16.02 13.12
C ALA A 12 9.52 -14.67 13.83
N PRO A 13 10.40 -14.23 14.73
CA PRO A 13 10.26 -12.94 15.37
C PRO A 13 10.25 -11.83 14.29
N LEU A 14 9.43 -10.81 14.48
CA LEU A 14 9.45 -9.65 13.59
C LEU A 14 10.82 -8.93 13.73
N PRO A 15 11.43 -8.53 12.61
CA PRO A 15 12.68 -7.77 12.66
C PRO A 15 12.46 -6.46 13.41
N ARG A 16 13.47 -6.05 14.18
CA ARG A 16 13.45 -4.75 14.86
C ARG A 16 13.91 -3.68 13.89
N CYS A 17 13.32 -2.48 13.96
CA CYS A 17 13.65 -1.38 13.06
C CYS A 17 15.10 -0.87 13.21
N ASP A 18 15.77 -1.21 14.32
CA ASP A 18 17.12 -0.85 14.69
C ASP A 18 18.17 -1.96 14.40
N ASP A 19 17.75 -3.12 13.90
CA ASP A 19 18.63 -4.27 13.60
C ASP A 19 19.34 -4.09 12.24
N GLY A 20 20.19 -3.06 12.08
CA GLY A 20 21.05 -2.91 10.91
C GLY A 20 20.30 -2.65 9.60
N ALA A 21 19.31 -1.76 9.59
CA ALA A 21 18.56 -1.42 8.39
C ALA A 21 19.47 -0.85 7.28
N THR A 22 19.27 -1.33 6.04
CA THR A 22 19.96 -0.83 4.84
C THR A 22 18.99 -0.01 4.00
N VAL A 23 19.43 1.20 3.58
CA VAL A 23 18.68 2.02 2.63
C VAL A 23 18.90 1.44 1.23
N VAL A 24 17.87 0.83 0.66
CA VAL A 24 17.94 0.19 -0.68
C VAL A 24 17.60 1.16 -1.81
N VAL A 25 16.83 2.22 -1.54
CA VAL A 25 16.51 3.29 -2.49
C VAL A 25 16.67 4.62 -1.76
N PRO A 26 17.72 5.40 -2.07
CA PRO A 26 17.91 6.73 -1.49
C PRO A 26 16.87 7.73 -2.07
N PRO A 27 16.65 8.88 -1.41
CA PRO A 27 15.89 9.97 -2.00
C PRO A 27 16.43 10.36 -3.38
N PRO A 28 15.58 10.77 -4.33
CA PRO A 28 16.02 11.11 -5.69
C PRO A 28 16.90 12.37 -5.76
N GLN A 29 16.84 13.20 -4.72
CA GLN A 29 17.64 14.43 -4.56
C GLN A 29 17.59 14.89 -3.11
N ASP A 30 18.48 15.82 -2.77
CA ASP A 30 18.47 16.47 -1.46
C ASP A 30 17.31 17.47 -1.33
N GLY A 31 16.91 17.73 -0.09
CA GLY A 31 15.93 18.73 0.26
C GLY A 31 14.80 18.22 1.16
N LYS A 32 14.28 19.09 2.00
CA LYS A 32 13.21 18.77 2.92
C LYS A 32 11.95 18.29 2.16
N GLY A 33 11.51 17.09 2.44
CA GLY A 33 10.33 16.48 1.79
C GLY A 33 10.64 15.69 0.52
N ALA A 34 11.89 15.67 0.03
CA ALA A 34 12.33 14.70 -0.96
C ALA A 34 12.46 13.33 -0.32
N TRP A 35 11.86 12.31 -0.93
CA TRP A 35 12.00 10.93 -0.47
C TRP A 35 11.59 9.90 -1.52
N ALA A 36 12.10 8.68 -1.35
CA ALA A 36 11.59 7.48 -1.98
C ALA A 36 10.93 6.61 -0.91
N GLY A 37 9.74 6.07 -1.18
CA GLY A 37 9.04 5.30 -0.16
C GLY A 37 7.64 4.84 -0.55
N ALA A 38 6.80 4.59 0.44
CA ALA A 38 5.48 3.98 0.26
C ALA A 38 5.56 2.68 -0.56
N PRO A 39 6.38 1.70 -0.13
CA PRO A 39 6.69 0.53 -0.93
C PRO A 39 5.52 -0.46 -1.03
N SER A 40 5.50 -1.20 -2.14
CA SER A 40 4.80 -2.46 -2.32
C SER A 40 5.82 -3.47 -2.84
N ALA A 41 6.03 -4.56 -2.11
CA ALA A 41 7.05 -5.54 -2.42
C ALA A 41 6.44 -6.93 -2.68
N LEU A 42 7.01 -7.65 -3.64
CA LEU A 42 6.70 -9.04 -3.95
C LEU A 42 8.00 -9.85 -4.03
N LEU A 43 7.91 -11.10 -3.61
CA LEU A 43 8.92 -12.12 -3.90
C LEU A 43 8.28 -13.12 -4.88
N VAL A 44 8.83 -13.23 -6.08
CA VAL A 44 8.33 -14.10 -7.14
C VAL A 44 9.50 -14.88 -7.71
N ASP A 45 9.42 -16.20 -7.61
CA ASP A 45 10.44 -17.14 -8.13
C ASP A 45 11.89 -16.79 -7.67
N GLY A 46 12.03 -16.37 -6.39
CA GLY A 46 13.31 -15.98 -5.78
C GLY A 46 13.80 -14.56 -6.11
N VAL A 47 13.06 -13.82 -6.91
CA VAL A 47 13.39 -12.42 -7.28
C VAL A 47 12.49 -11.45 -6.52
N PHE A 48 13.10 -10.41 -5.94
CA PHE A 48 12.38 -9.33 -5.28
C PHE A 48 11.94 -8.29 -6.31
N TYR A 49 10.67 -7.89 -6.22
CA TYR A 49 10.10 -6.79 -7.00
C TYR A 49 9.61 -5.72 -6.03
N LEU A 50 9.94 -4.47 -6.31
CA LEU A 50 9.61 -3.34 -5.48
C LEU A 50 8.92 -2.27 -6.33
N ALA A 51 7.72 -1.86 -5.95
CA ALA A 51 7.11 -0.65 -6.44
C ALA A 51 7.18 0.42 -5.34
N TYR A 52 7.57 1.64 -5.69
CA TYR A 52 7.71 2.73 -4.73
C TYR A 52 7.46 4.09 -5.38
N ARG A 53 7.15 5.07 -4.54
CA ARG A 53 6.88 6.45 -4.92
C ARG A 53 8.13 7.30 -4.80
N LEU A 54 8.33 8.21 -5.77
CA LEU A 54 9.29 9.30 -5.69
C LEU A 54 8.59 10.63 -5.43
N ARG A 55 9.16 11.43 -4.52
CA ARG A 55 8.65 12.74 -4.15
C ARG A 55 9.74 13.79 -4.22
N ARG A 56 9.38 14.96 -4.76
CA ARG A 56 10.24 16.15 -4.78
C ARG A 56 10.23 16.87 -3.43
N PRO A 57 11.20 17.78 -3.18
CA PRO A 57 11.18 18.67 -2.03
C PRO A 57 9.88 19.47 -1.90
N LEU A 58 9.62 19.95 -0.70
CA LEU A 58 8.48 20.83 -0.44
C LEU A 58 8.52 22.06 -1.36
N GLY A 59 7.36 22.45 -1.90
CA GLY A 59 7.23 23.58 -2.83
C GLY A 59 7.55 23.23 -4.30
N GLN A 60 8.10 22.05 -4.61
CA GLN A 60 8.44 21.61 -5.96
C GLN A 60 7.47 20.55 -6.52
N GLY A 61 6.27 20.49 -6.00
CA GLY A 61 5.28 19.45 -6.29
C GLY A 61 5.29 18.35 -5.24
N ARG A 62 4.57 17.26 -5.55
CA ARG A 62 4.39 16.12 -4.64
C ARG A 62 5.00 14.85 -5.25
N GLY A 63 4.29 13.75 -5.23
CA GLY A 63 4.71 12.51 -5.88
C GLY A 63 4.69 12.62 -7.40
N TYR A 64 5.83 12.62 -8.04
CA TYR A 64 5.93 12.82 -9.49
C TYR A 64 6.05 11.52 -10.27
N ALA A 65 6.42 10.42 -9.60
CA ALA A 65 6.55 9.11 -10.25
C ALA A 65 6.34 7.96 -9.26
N ASN A 66 5.89 6.82 -9.79
CA ASN A 66 6.10 5.52 -9.19
C ASN A 66 7.14 4.75 -10.00
N VAL A 67 7.98 3.98 -9.32
CA VAL A 67 9.04 3.18 -9.94
C VAL A 67 8.80 1.71 -9.64
N ILE A 68 9.00 0.87 -10.65
CA ILE A 68 9.04 -0.57 -10.50
C ILE A 68 10.50 -1.01 -10.65
N ALA A 69 10.99 -1.78 -9.69
CA ALA A 69 12.37 -2.25 -9.68
C ALA A 69 12.44 -3.72 -9.29
N ARG A 70 13.53 -4.39 -9.64
CA ARG A 70 13.82 -5.79 -9.29
C ARG A 70 15.16 -5.92 -8.57
N SER A 71 15.30 -6.97 -7.78
CA SER A 71 16.55 -7.34 -7.15
C SER A 71 16.64 -8.84 -6.95
N ASP A 72 17.82 -9.42 -7.15
CA ASP A 72 18.08 -10.83 -6.87
C ASP A 72 18.56 -11.05 -5.42
N ASP A 73 19.02 -9.99 -4.74
CA ASP A 73 19.56 -10.04 -3.37
C ASP A 73 18.74 -9.26 -2.34
N GLY A 74 17.69 -8.55 -2.77
CA GLY A 74 16.84 -7.71 -1.90
C GLY A 74 17.52 -6.41 -1.45
N VAL A 75 18.72 -6.11 -1.91
CA VAL A 75 19.51 -4.94 -1.52
C VAL A 75 19.81 -4.02 -2.71
N ARG A 76 20.26 -4.57 -3.83
CA ARG A 76 20.56 -3.83 -5.05
C ARG A 76 19.38 -3.92 -6.02
N PHE A 77 18.67 -2.83 -6.18
CA PHE A 77 17.50 -2.76 -7.04
C PHE A 77 17.80 -2.09 -8.38
N GLN A 78 17.45 -2.78 -9.46
CA GLN A 78 17.50 -2.26 -10.81
C GLN A 78 16.11 -1.77 -11.22
N THR A 79 16.01 -0.54 -11.71
CA THR A 79 14.77 0.02 -12.26
C THR A 79 14.34 -0.71 -13.52
N LEU A 80 13.08 -1.14 -13.59
CA LEU A 80 12.46 -1.76 -14.74
C LEU A 80 11.51 -0.79 -15.46
N ALA A 81 10.71 -0.03 -14.71
CA ALA A 81 9.74 0.91 -15.25
C ALA A 81 9.61 2.15 -14.38
N VAL A 82 9.35 3.30 -15.00
CA VAL A 82 9.02 4.56 -14.34
C VAL A 82 7.67 5.02 -14.84
N LEU A 83 6.74 5.23 -13.93
CA LEU A 83 5.38 5.66 -14.18
C LEU A 83 5.26 7.14 -13.78
N SER A 84 5.28 8.04 -14.76
CA SER A 84 5.14 9.47 -14.52
C SER A 84 3.70 9.85 -14.16
N LYS A 85 3.51 10.83 -13.27
CA LYS A 85 2.20 11.41 -12.99
C LYS A 85 1.49 11.94 -14.25
N ASP A 86 2.27 12.39 -15.23
CA ASP A 86 1.75 12.99 -16.46
C ASP A 86 1.08 11.93 -17.37
N SER A 87 1.52 10.67 -17.30
CA SER A 87 0.88 9.55 -18.00
C SER A 87 -0.53 9.24 -17.51
N PHE A 88 -0.89 9.73 -16.30
CA PHE A 88 -2.22 9.58 -15.70
C PHE A 88 -3.03 10.88 -15.74
N GLY A 89 -2.48 11.98 -16.22
CA GLY A 89 -3.09 13.30 -16.08
C GLY A 89 -3.25 13.74 -14.61
N ALA A 90 -2.42 13.22 -13.72
CA ALA A 90 -2.52 13.43 -12.29
C ALA A 90 -1.64 14.60 -11.81
N GLU A 91 -2.06 15.31 -10.76
CA GLU A 91 -1.22 16.28 -10.07
C GLU A 91 -0.10 15.59 -9.29
N SER A 92 -0.40 14.43 -8.72
CA SER A 92 0.53 13.67 -7.89
C SER A 92 0.14 12.18 -7.89
N LEU A 93 1.13 11.31 -7.82
CA LEU A 93 0.93 9.90 -7.52
C LEU A 93 1.17 9.64 -6.03
N GLU A 94 0.40 8.71 -5.45
CA GLU A 94 0.61 8.22 -4.10
C GLU A 94 1.12 6.77 -4.13
N ARG A 95 0.88 6.01 -3.07
CA ARG A 95 1.37 4.65 -2.88
C ARG A 95 0.92 3.73 -4.02
N PRO A 96 1.86 3.06 -4.73
CA PRO A 96 1.53 1.99 -5.67
C PRO A 96 1.21 0.69 -4.92
N ALA A 97 0.43 -0.19 -5.55
CA ALA A 97 0.28 -1.57 -5.12
C ALA A 97 0.58 -2.51 -6.30
N LEU A 98 1.72 -3.20 -6.22
CA LEU A 98 2.17 -4.15 -7.23
C LEU A 98 1.65 -5.55 -6.89
N VAL A 99 1.10 -6.25 -7.86
CA VAL A 99 0.64 -7.63 -7.71
C VAL A 99 0.97 -8.45 -8.95
N ARG A 100 1.12 -9.77 -8.77
CA ARG A 100 1.09 -10.74 -9.86
C ARG A 100 -0.27 -11.45 -9.82
N THR A 101 -0.97 -11.47 -10.93
CA THR A 101 -2.27 -12.15 -11.02
C THR A 101 -2.11 -13.66 -11.01
N PRO A 102 -3.17 -14.45 -10.67
CA PRO A 102 -3.13 -15.90 -10.78
C PRO A 102 -2.79 -16.40 -12.18
N GLY A 103 -3.14 -15.64 -13.22
CA GLY A 103 -2.77 -15.92 -14.61
C GLY A 103 -1.34 -15.49 -14.99
N GLY A 104 -0.55 -15.02 -14.04
CA GLY A 104 0.87 -14.65 -14.26
C GLY A 104 1.11 -13.25 -14.77
N ARG A 105 0.08 -12.45 -15.07
CA ARG A 105 0.24 -11.06 -15.49
C ARG A 105 0.62 -10.15 -14.32
N TRP A 106 1.29 -9.06 -14.63
CA TRP A 106 1.67 -8.03 -13.67
C TRP A 106 0.67 -6.90 -13.69
N ARG A 107 0.28 -6.45 -12.50
CA ARG A 107 -0.56 -5.26 -12.33
C ARG A 107 0.06 -4.33 -11.30
N VAL A 108 -0.04 -3.03 -11.56
CA VAL A 108 0.22 -2.00 -10.58
C VAL A 108 -1.00 -1.08 -10.48
N TYR A 109 -1.51 -0.95 -9.26
CA TYR A 109 -2.58 -0.01 -8.94
C TYR A 109 -1.94 1.27 -8.42
N VAL A 110 -2.30 2.39 -9.01
CA VAL A 110 -1.67 3.69 -8.76
C VAL A 110 -2.72 4.68 -8.27
N SER A 111 -2.48 5.27 -7.10
CA SER A 111 -3.35 6.31 -6.56
C SER A 111 -2.99 7.66 -7.18
N CYS A 112 -3.95 8.31 -7.80
CA CYS A 112 -3.79 9.52 -8.59
C CYS A 112 -4.56 10.68 -7.96
N ALA A 113 -3.93 11.86 -7.82
CA ALA A 113 -4.56 13.08 -7.35
C ALA A 113 -5.16 13.86 -8.50
N THR A 114 -6.42 14.27 -8.37
CA THR A 114 -7.06 15.18 -9.32
C THR A 114 -6.44 16.58 -9.21
N PRO A 115 -5.98 17.20 -10.30
CA PRO A 115 -5.45 18.54 -10.29
C PRO A 115 -6.43 19.57 -9.67
N GLY A 116 -5.92 20.45 -8.82
CA GLY A 116 -6.70 21.50 -8.18
C GLY A 116 -7.78 21.02 -7.19
N SER A 117 -7.73 19.74 -6.76
CA SER A 117 -8.77 19.13 -5.94
C SER A 117 -8.18 18.29 -4.81
N LYS A 118 -9.03 17.90 -3.85
CA LYS A 118 -8.74 16.88 -2.82
C LYS A 118 -9.20 15.48 -3.25
N HIS A 119 -9.79 15.37 -4.43
CA HIS A 119 -10.27 14.11 -4.96
C HIS A 119 -9.09 13.21 -5.39
N TRP A 120 -9.24 11.92 -5.18
CA TRP A 120 -8.30 10.87 -5.56
C TRP A 120 -9.04 9.73 -6.22
N TRP A 121 -8.39 9.10 -7.20
CA TRP A 121 -8.85 7.87 -7.84
C TRP A 121 -7.72 6.86 -7.92
N VAL A 122 -8.03 5.62 -8.30
CA VAL A 122 -7.02 4.58 -8.53
C VAL A 122 -7.16 4.04 -9.95
N ASP A 123 -6.05 4.13 -10.68
CA ASP A 123 -5.87 3.48 -11.97
C ASP A 123 -5.07 2.18 -11.82
N VAL A 124 -5.26 1.24 -12.76
CA VAL A 124 -4.45 0.04 -12.91
C VAL A 124 -3.76 0.02 -14.26
N LEU A 125 -2.51 -0.41 -14.27
CA LEU A 125 -1.75 -0.81 -15.46
C LEU A 125 -1.57 -2.32 -15.41
N GLU A 126 -1.63 -2.98 -16.58
CA GLU A 126 -1.43 -4.42 -16.69
C GLU A 126 -0.49 -4.74 -17.87
N ALA A 127 0.47 -5.66 -17.63
CA ALA A 127 1.43 -6.12 -18.63
C ALA A 127 1.82 -7.58 -18.38
N ASP A 128 2.47 -8.20 -19.37
CA ASP A 128 2.99 -9.58 -19.26
C ASP A 128 4.25 -9.64 -18.41
N ASP A 129 5.03 -8.56 -18.38
CA ASP A 129 6.21 -8.39 -17.55
C ASP A 129 6.22 -7.03 -16.84
N PRO A 130 7.02 -6.86 -15.76
CA PRO A 130 7.03 -5.60 -14.99
C PRO A 130 7.60 -4.39 -15.76
N ALA A 131 8.47 -4.59 -16.75
CA ALA A 131 9.03 -3.49 -17.54
C ALA A 131 7.98 -2.92 -18.51
N GLY A 132 7.12 -3.78 -19.04
CA GLY A 132 6.01 -3.41 -19.92
C GLY A 132 4.94 -2.51 -19.26
N LEU A 133 4.92 -2.42 -17.93
CA LEU A 133 3.97 -1.57 -17.21
C LEU A 133 4.08 -0.09 -17.58
N SER A 134 5.27 0.40 -17.97
CA SER A 134 5.45 1.80 -18.38
C SER A 134 4.80 2.14 -19.74
N ALA A 135 4.56 1.15 -20.58
CA ALA A 135 3.91 1.31 -21.87
C ALA A 135 2.40 0.96 -21.84
N ALA A 136 1.91 0.43 -20.72
CA ALA A 136 0.51 0.05 -20.58
C ALA A 136 -0.40 1.27 -20.45
N THR A 137 -1.62 1.16 -20.99
CA THR A 137 -2.63 2.21 -20.89
C THR A 137 -3.30 2.16 -19.49
N PRO A 138 -3.34 3.28 -18.75
CA PRO A 138 -4.07 3.34 -17.48
C PRO A 138 -5.56 3.09 -17.66
N ARG A 139 -6.15 2.32 -16.72
CA ARG A 139 -7.58 2.09 -16.63
C ARG A 139 -8.05 2.40 -15.21
N THR A 140 -9.03 3.28 -15.07
CA THR A 140 -9.61 3.59 -13.77
C THR A 140 -10.43 2.41 -13.23
N VAL A 141 -10.11 1.99 -12.01
CA VAL A 141 -10.77 0.87 -11.31
C VAL A 141 -11.44 1.27 -10.01
N LEU A 142 -11.03 2.40 -9.41
CA LEU A 142 -11.66 3.02 -8.25
C LEU A 142 -11.77 4.52 -8.51
N PRO A 143 -12.85 4.98 -9.13
CA PRO A 143 -12.95 6.39 -9.53
C PRO A 143 -13.15 7.35 -8.33
N GLY A 144 -13.55 6.84 -7.16
CA GLY A 144 -14.11 7.69 -6.13
C GLY A 144 -15.49 8.23 -6.54
N ASP A 145 -15.97 9.22 -5.83
CA ASP A 145 -17.22 9.93 -6.14
C ASP A 145 -17.18 11.37 -5.63
N THR A 146 -18.29 12.10 -5.71
CA THR A 146 -18.36 13.49 -5.23
C THR A 146 -18.25 13.63 -3.70
N ALA A 147 -18.52 12.57 -2.96
CA ALA A 147 -18.47 12.53 -1.50
C ALA A 147 -17.13 12.00 -0.97
N PHE A 148 -16.44 11.15 -1.75
CA PHE A 148 -15.24 10.46 -1.29
C PHE A 148 -14.17 10.33 -2.37
N GLY A 149 -12.91 10.66 -2.02
CA GLY A 149 -11.74 10.23 -2.76
C GLY A 149 -11.27 8.85 -2.29
N VAL A 150 -10.62 8.08 -3.18
CA VAL A 150 -10.10 6.74 -2.88
C VAL A 150 -8.62 6.66 -3.22
N LYS A 151 -7.80 6.14 -2.28
CA LYS A 151 -6.35 5.99 -2.49
C LYS A 151 -5.73 4.88 -1.65
N ASP A 152 -4.44 4.65 -1.87
CA ASP A 152 -3.57 3.76 -1.09
C ASP A 152 -4.11 2.31 -0.98
N PRO A 153 -4.41 1.66 -2.12
CA PRO A 153 -4.95 0.31 -2.10
C PRO A 153 -3.92 -0.70 -1.60
N VAL A 154 -4.40 -1.69 -0.87
CA VAL A 154 -3.70 -2.92 -0.52
C VAL A 154 -4.50 -4.09 -1.06
N LEU A 155 -3.86 -4.99 -1.80
CA LEU A 155 -4.54 -6.08 -2.47
C LEU A 155 -3.98 -7.44 -2.03
N ALA A 156 -4.86 -8.43 -2.01
CA ALA A 156 -4.51 -9.83 -1.85
C ALA A 156 -5.45 -10.69 -2.70
N PHE A 157 -4.92 -11.81 -3.24
CA PHE A 157 -5.73 -12.85 -3.86
C PHE A 157 -5.76 -14.06 -2.95
N SER A 158 -6.96 -14.49 -2.55
CA SER A 158 -7.13 -15.70 -1.74
C SER A 158 -8.55 -16.26 -1.91
N GLY A 159 -8.70 -17.58 -1.72
CA GLY A 159 -10.02 -18.22 -1.85
C GLY A 159 -10.67 -18.03 -3.23
N GLY A 160 -9.90 -17.87 -4.30
CA GLY A 160 -10.41 -17.69 -5.66
C GLY A 160 -10.91 -16.28 -5.97
N GLN A 161 -10.68 -15.29 -5.10
CA GLN A 161 -11.12 -13.92 -5.33
C GLN A 161 -10.08 -12.90 -4.86
N TRP A 162 -10.19 -11.69 -5.39
CA TRP A 162 -9.43 -10.53 -4.96
C TRP A 162 -10.07 -9.85 -3.76
N HIS A 163 -9.23 -9.42 -2.85
CA HIS A 163 -9.53 -8.61 -1.68
C HIS A 163 -8.80 -7.29 -1.78
N LEU A 164 -9.48 -6.21 -1.47
CA LEU A 164 -8.92 -4.86 -1.48
C LEU A 164 -9.27 -4.15 -0.18
N TRP A 165 -8.29 -3.48 0.37
CA TRP A 165 -8.45 -2.46 1.41
C TRP A 165 -7.94 -1.14 0.85
N ALA A 166 -8.76 -0.09 0.90
CA ALA A 166 -8.36 1.23 0.42
C ALA A 166 -8.77 2.31 1.42
N SER A 167 -8.02 3.39 1.42
CA SER A 167 -8.38 4.58 2.18
C SER A 167 -9.44 5.38 1.42
N ARG A 168 -10.60 5.59 2.04
CA ARG A 168 -11.61 6.56 1.58
C ARG A 168 -11.52 7.80 2.46
N HIS A 169 -11.46 8.96 1.85
CA HIS A 169 -11.47 10.21 2.57
C HIS A 169 -12.62 11.10 2.14
N PRO A 170 -13.31 11.75 3.10
CA PRO A 170 -14.48 12.57 2.82
C PRO A 170 -14.08 13.84 2.08
N LEU A 171 -14.91 14.27 1.13
CA LEU A 171 -14.73 15.49 0.34
C LEU A 171 -15.72 16.59 0.73
N ALA A 172 -16.84 16.22 1.36
CA ALA A 172 -17.93 17.15 1.68
C ALA A 172 -17.54 18.23 2.69
N ALA A 173 -16.57 17.96 3.55
CA ALA A 173 -16.07 18.93 4.53
C ALA A 173 -14.54 19.02 4.43
N PRO A 174 -13.95 20.10 3.90
CA PRO A 174 -12.51 20.25 3.76
C PRO A 174 -11.72 20.05 5.07
N ALA A 175 -12.30 20.46 6.20
CA ALA A 175 -11.70 20.28 7.53
C ALA A 175 -11.67 18.79 7.98
N GLU A 176 -12.42 17.93 7.32
CA GLU A 176 -12.50 16.50 7.63
C GLU A 176 -11.77 15.61 6.61
N ALA A 177 -11.16 16.19 5.57
CA ALA A 177 -10.48 15.46 4.50
C ALA A 177 -9.39 14.49 5.02
N ASP A 178 -8.81 14.75 6.19
CA ASP A 178 -7.82 13.87 6.83
C ASP A 178 -8.45 12.75 7.69
N ARG A 179 -9.79 12.73 7.84
CA ARG A 179 -10.52 11.69 8.57
C ARG A 179 -10.80 10.50 7.66
N MET A 180 -9.75 9.84 7.22
CA MET A 180 -9.85 8.68 6.35
C MET A 180 -10.35 7.45 7.10
N THR A 181 -11.15 6.64 6.40
CA THR A 181 -11.53 5.30 6.81
C THR A 181 -10.91 4.28 5.88
N THR A 182 -10.56 3.10 6.40
CA THR A 182 -10.21 1.97 5.56
C THR A 182 -11.47 1.21 5.21
N GLU A 183 -11.73 1.06 3.92
CA GLU A 183 -12.86 0.28 3.44
C GLU A 183 -12.39 -0.98 2.71
N TYR A 184 -13.24 -1.99 2.76
CA TYR A 184 -13.00 -3.30 2.20
C TYR A 184 -13.88 -3.54 0.98
N ALA A 185 -13.29 -4.11 -0.06
CA ALA A 185 -13.98 -4.53 -1.27
C ALA A 185 -13.48 -5.89 -1.75
N THR A 186 -14.30 -6.55 -2.57
CA THR A 186 -13.93 -7.80 -3.23
C THR A 186 -14.15 -7.72 -4.72
N SER A 187 -13.42 -8.55 -5.47
CA SER A 187 -13.55 -8.62 -6.92
C SER A 187 -13.21 -10.04 -7.43
N PRO A 188 -13.89 -10.55 -8.46
CA PRO A 188 -13.50 -11.79 -9.11
C PRO A 188 -12.26 -11.64 -10.00
N ASP A 189 -12.05 -10.46 -10.59
CA ASP A 189 -11.03 -10.19 -11.62
C ASP A 189 -9.96 -9.16 -11.19
N GLY A 190 -10.16 -8.48 -10.04
CA GLY A 190 -9.31 -7.39 -9.56
C GLY A 190 -9.52 -6.07 -10.29
N LEU A 191 -10.54 -5.94 -11.13
CA LEU A 191 -10.83 -4.75 -11.93
C LEU A 191 -12.17 -4.12 -11.58
N ALA A 192 -13.21 -4.93 -11.41
CA ALA A 192 -14.54 -4.49 -10.97
C ALA A 192 -14.70 -4.80 -9.48
N TRP A 193 -14.93 -3.77 -8.66
CA TRP A 193 -14.92 -3.89 -7.20
C TRP A 193 -16.30 -3.73 -6.57
N ALA A 194 -16.65 -4.67 -5.70
CA ALA A 194 -17.86 -4.61 -4.88
C ALA A 194 -17.49 -4.22 -3.44
N TRP A 195 -17.84 -3.01 -3.03
CA TRP A 195 -17.60 -2.51 -1.68
C TRP A 195 -18.43 -3.30 -0.66
N LYS A 196 -17.80 -3.65 0.45
CA LYS A 196 -18.40 -4.40 1.58
C LYS A 196 -18.52 -3.54 2.84
N GLY A 197 -18.12 -2.29 2.75
CA GLY A 197 -18.17 -1.32 3.85
C GLY A 197 -16.84 -1.16 4.60
N THR A 198 -16.91 -0.44 5.70
CA THR A 198 -15.72 -0.14 6.51
C THR A 198 -15.11 -1.42 7.06
N ALA A 199 -13.80 -1.58 6.89
CA ALA A 199 -13.07 -2.70 7.46
C ALA A 199 -13.31 -2.76 8.99
N PRO A 200 -13.54 -3.95 9.58
CA PRO A 200 -13.87 -4.06 10.98
C PRO A 200 -12.83 -3.35 11.84
N ARG A 201 -13.24 -2.33 12.56
CA ARG A 201 -12.40 -1.76 13.61
C ARG A 201 -12.21 -2.82 14.68
N ARG A 202 -10.98 -3.13 15.00
CA ARG A 202 -10.72 -3.91 16.21
C ARG A 202 -11.44 -3.20 17.36
N PRO A 203 -12.34 -3.86 18.12
CA PRO A 203 -13.01 -3.20 19.21
C PRO A 203 -11.97 -2.55 20.13
N PRO A 204 -12.20 -1.34 20.63
CA PRO A 204 -11.27 -0.70 21.54
C PRO A 204 -10.99 -1.71 22.67
N ARG A 205 -9.72 -2.10 22.82
CA ARG A 205 -9.33 -2.92 23.95
C ARG A 205 -9.77 -2.14 25.19
N ARG A 206 -10.68 -2.70 25.98
CA ARG A 206 -10.97 -2.14 27.30
C ARG A 206 -9.63 -1.98 28.00
N VAL A 207 -9.32 -0.77 28.46
CA VAL A 207 -8.15 -0.47 29.25
C VAL A 207 -8.39 -1.06 30.64
N GLY A 208 -8.43 -2.38 30.71
CA GLY A 208 -8.36 -3.16 31.93
C GLY A 208 -7.06 -3.94 31.80
N CYS A 209 -6.17 -3.75 32.73
CA CYS A 209 -4.86 -4.37 32.79
C CYS A 209 -4.95 -5.86 32.41
N PRO A 210 -4.50 -6.32 31.24
CA PRO A 210 -4.55 -7.75 30.94
C PRO A 210 -3.29 -8.38 31.52
N ARG A 211 -3.50 -9.37 32.37
CA ARG A 211 -2.47 -10.36 32.69
C ARG A 211 -2.32 -11.34 31.51
N HIS A 212 -2.14 -10.84 30.31
CA HIS A 212 -1.71 -11.65 29.18
C HIS A 212 -0.68 -10.85 28.41
N ALA A 213 0.54 -11.38 28.36
CA ALA A 213 1.54 -10.97 27.40
C ALA A 213 0.86 -10.95 26.03
N ASP A 214 0.80 -9.79 25.41
CA ASP A 214 0.42 -9.71 24.03
C ASP A 214 1.46 -10.52 23.24
N HIS A 215 1.03 -11.16 22.18
CA HIS A 215 1.85 -12.07 21.37
C HIS A 215 3.11 -11.43 20.76
N TYR A 216 3.46 -10.21 21.16
CA TYR A 216 4.58 -9.42 20.64
C TYR A 216 5.63 -9.04 21.70
N GLY A 217 5.49 -9.49 22.96
CA GLY A 217 6.54 -9.32 23.98
C GLY A 217 6.87 -7.88 24.37
N LEU A 218 6.06 -6.90 23.99
CA LEU A 218 6.28 -5.51 24.34
C LEU A 218 5.57 -5.17 25.66
N ALA A 219 6.30 -5.33 26.78
CA ALA A 219 5.87 -4.83 28.08
C ALA A 219 5.84 -3.29 28.09
N ARG A 220 4.68 -2.70 27.81
CA ARG A 220 4.47 -1.28 28.07
C ARG A 220 4.21 -1.08 29.57
N ARG A 221 5.09 -0.36 30.25
CA ARG A 221 4.88 0.08 31.63
C ARG A 221 3.68 1.03 31.67
N CYS A 222 2.59 0.59 32.28
CA CYS A 222 1.47 1.47 32.65
C CYS A 222 1.97 2.52 33.66
N ARG A 223 2.10 3.77 33.19
CA ARG A 223 2.20 4.89 34.16
C ARG A 223 0.81 5.11 34.73
N ARG A 224 0.65 4.92 36.05
CA ARG A 224 -0.54 5.33 36.79
C ARG A 224 -0.64 6.85 36.73
N ALA A 225 -1.72 7.38 36.15
CA ALA A 225 -2.15 8.74 36.43
C ALA A 225 -2.60 8.75 37.91
N ARG A 226 -2.00 9.61 38.71
CA ARG A 226 -2.49 9.94 40.05
C ARG A 226 -3.56 11.02 39.93
N PRO A 227 -4.52 11.05 40.88
CA PRO A 227 -5.65 11.97 40.88
C PRO A 227 -5.22 13.43 40.92
#